data_6344f6c57cb9a402ddf5795f341c3e4e
#
_entry.id   6344f6c57cb9a402ddf5795f341c3e4e
#
_cell.length_a   1.000
_cell.length_b   1.000
_cell.length_c   1.000
_cell.angle_alpha   90.00
_cell.angle_beta   90.00
_cell.angle_gamma   90.00
#
_symmetry.space_group_name_H-M   'P 1'
#
loop_
_entity.id
_entity.type
_entity.pdbx_description
1 polymer ?
#
loop_
_entity_poly.entity_id
_entity_poly.type
_entity_poly.pdbx_seq_one_letter_code
_entity_poly.pdbx_strand_id
1 'polypeptide(L)'
;MSFVEFNNVTFGYKEDDYLLLEDLTFSAEKNDIITVIGASGCGKSTLFRLMTCLETEYKGSITINGKTPKEATGTAAFMPQKDLLMPWRNILKNVTLPLEALPMSKAERISQAKEAIEKVGLSGCENKRPSELSGGMRQRVSFARTLVQLWHGRGLMLLDEPFSALDSLTRISMQDWLIGQVKGLDATVMMVTHDVEEAMLVGNKIFLLSGRPVKQIKVIDVSHITCREDLYTPSSVELKNELVRAFLTEKAERGDNI
;
A
#
# COMPACT_ATOMS: atom_id res chain seq x y z
N MET A 1 17.53 -4.09 -11.29
CA MET A 1 18.01 -4.58 -9.97
C MET A 1 16.82 -4.65 -9.04
N SER A 2 16.65 -5.78 -8.40
CA SER A 2 15.57 -6.00 -7.44
C SER A 2 15.68 -4.99 -6.29
N PHE A 3 14.55 -4.39 -5.93
CA PHE A 3 14.46 -3.39 -4.86
C PHE A 3 13.85 -3.98 -3.60
N VAL A 4 12.84 -4.84 -3.75
CA VAL A 4 12.28 -5.66 -2.67
C VAL A 4 12.48 -7.12 -3.05
N GLU A 5 12.98 -7.93 -2.13
CA GLU A 5 13.16 -9.37 -2.33
C GLU A 5 12.64 -10.14 -1.13
N PHE A 6 11.88 -11.18 -1.41
CA PHE A 6 11.49 -12.23 -0.48
C PHE A 6 12.09 -13.53 -0.97
N ASN A 7 12.87 -14.23 -0.13
CA ASN A 7 13.52 -15.48 -0.49
C ASN A 7 13.15 -16.56 0.54
N ASN A 8 12.34 -17.53 0.10
CA ASN A 8 11.86 -18.67 0.89
C ASN A 8 11.27 -18.23 2.24
N VAL A 9 10.42 -17.18 2.22
CA VAL A 9 9.84 -16.62 3.43
C VAL A 9 8.69 -17.48 3.90
N THR A 10 8.78 -17.95 5.15
CA THR A 10 7.73 -18.69 5.84
C THR A 10 7.30 -17.95 7.09
N PHE A 11 6.01 -17.71 7.23
CA PHE A 11 5.42 -16.96 8.33
C PHE A 11 4.03 -17.48 8.73
N GLY A 12 3.74 -17.49 10.01
CA GLY A 12 2.42 -17.68 10.62
C GLY A 12 2.38 -16.95 11.95
N TYR A 13 1.21 -16.48 12.37
CA TYR A 13 1.04 -15.88 13.69
C TYR A 13 1.13 -16.98 14.77
N LYS A 14 1.73 -16.66 15.92
CA LYS A 14 1.87 -17.61 17.04
C LYS A 14 0.55 -18.12 17.61
N GLU A 15 -0.50 -17.31 17.45
CA GLU A 15 -1.85 -17.59 17.93
C GLU A 15 -2.65 -18.47 16.95
N ASP A 16 -2.15 -18.63 15.74
CA ASP A 16 -2.77 -19.41 14.68
C ASP A 16 -2.06 -20.77 14.51
N ASP A 17 -2.83 -21.85 14.37
CA ASP A 17 -2.29 -23.20 14.11
C ASP A 17 -1.91 -23.43 12.63
N TYR A 18 -1.81 -22.38 11.82
CA TYR A 18 -1.52 -22.49 10.39
C TYR A 18 -0.53 -21.42 9.90
N LEU A 19 0.16 -21.75 8.81
CA LEU A 19 1.02 -20.80 8.11
C LEU A 19 0.19 -19.90 7.17
N LEU A 20 0.56 -18.64 7.09
CA LEU A 20 0.04 -17.70 6.09
C LEU A 20 0.91 -17.69 4.82
N LEU A 21 2.23 -17.76 4.99
CA LEU A 21 3.22 -17.79 3.91
C LEU A 21 4.07 -19.03 4.10
N GLU A 22 4.38 -19.75 3.01
CA GLU A 22 5.23 -20.94 3.03
C GLU A 22 6.18 -20.90 1.84
N ASP A 23 7.49 -20.81 2.13
CA ASP A 23 8.59 -20.76 1.16
C ASP A 23 8.37 -19.70 0.06
N LEU A 24 7.70 -18.60 0.40
CA LEU A 24 7.33 -17.57 -0.55
C LEU A 24 8.56 -16.83 -1.08
N THR A 25 8.69 -16.81 -2.40
CA THR A 25 9.78 -16.12 -3.10
C THR A 25 9.20 -15.20 -4.18
N PHE A 26 9.57 -13.93 -4.14
CA PHE A 26 9.26 -12.94 -5.18
C PHE A 26 10.20 -11.75 -5.11
N SER A 27 10.18 -10.93 -6.16
CA SER A 27 10.93 -9.67 -6.20
C SER A 27 10.10 -8.55 -6.85
N ALA A 28 10.41 -7.32 -6.44
CA ALA A 28 9.91 -6.09 -7.07
C ALA A 28 11.09 -5.22 -7.49
N GLU A 29 11.01 -4.60 -8.65
CA GLU A 29 12.05 -3.72 -9.16
C GLU A 29 11.88 -2.29 -8.66
N LYS A 30 12.96 -1.51 -8.75
CA LYS A 30 12.89 -0.08 -8.43
C LYS A 30 11.90 0.63 -9.36
N ASN A 31 11.09 1.53 -8.78
CA ASN A 31 10.07 2.31 -9.48
C ASN A 31 8.89 1.48 -10.04
N ASP A 32 8.75 0.21 -9.66
CA ASP A 32 7.51 -0.52 -9.91
C ASP A 32 6.35 0.07 -9.10
N ILE A 33 5.17 0.10 -9.71
CA ILE A 33 3.91 0.36 -9.02
C ILE A 33 3.14 -0.96 -9.01
N ILE A 34 3.17 -1.66 -7.89
CA ILE A 34 2.62 -3.00 -7.76
C ILE A 34 1.33 -2.96 -6.95
N THR A 35 0.29 -3.54 -7.49
CA THR A 35 -0.93 -3.78 -6.72
C THR A 35 -0.98 -5.24 -6.26
N VAL A 36 -1.28 -5.44 -4.98
CA VAL A 36 -1.33 -6.75 -4.34
C VAL A 36 -2.78 -7.12 -4.10
N ILE A 37 -3.24 -8.17 -4.74
CA ILE A 37 -4.61 -8.67 -4.63
C ILE A 37 -4.62 -10.14 -4.19
N GLY A 38 -5.74 -10.58 -3.64
CA GLY A 38 -5.93 -11.96 -3.15
C GLY A 38 -7.11 -12.01 -2.19
N ALA A 39 -7.58 -13.19 -1.83
CA ALA A 39 -8.71 -13.35 -0.92
C ALA A 39 -8.48 -12.70 0.46
N SER A 40 -9.56 -12.40 1.17
CA SER A 40 -9.45 -11.84 2.53
C SER A 40 -8.69 -12.82 3.44
N GLY A 41 -7.80 -12.30 4.27
CA GLY A 41 -7.01 -13.12 5.20
C GLY A 41 -5.93 -14.00 4.56
N CYS A 42 -5.57 -13.84 3.26
CA CYS A 42 -4.48 -14.59 2.64
C CYS A 42 -3.08 -14.09 3.01
N GLY A 43 -2.94 -12.97 3.73
CA GLY A 43 -1.64 -12.47 4.14
C GLY A 43 -1.13 -11.22 3.41
N LYS A 44 -1.97 -10.52 2.61
CA LYS A 44 -1.58 -9.29 1.89
C LYS A 44 -0.97 -8.23 2.82
N SER A 45 -1.70 -7.83 3.85
CA SER A 45 -1.21 -6.84 4.84
C SER A 45 -0.05 -7.39 5.66
N THR A 46 0.07 -8.72 5.78
CA THR A 46 1.20 -9.37 6.47
C THR A 46 2.51 -9.13 5.73
N LEU A 47 2.51 -9.13 4.38
CA LEU A 47 3.70 -8.75 3.61
C LEU A 47 4.21 -7.36 4.01
N PHE A 48 3.29 -6.39 4.17
CA PHE A 48 3.65 -5.03 4.59
C PHE A 48 4.14 -4.98 6.03
N ARG A 49 3.54 -5.77 6.94
CA ARG A 49 3.96 -5.86 8.34
C ARG A 49 5.39 -6.42 8.46
N LEU A 50 5.74 -7.42 7.65
CA LEU A 50 7.10 -7.96 7.57
C LEU A 50 8.09 -6.92 7.03
N MET A 51 7.76 -6.22 5.94
CA MET A 51 8.61 -5.18 5.36
C MET A 51 8.80 -3.96 6.29
N THR A 52 7.85 -3.67 7.17
CA THR A 52 7.91 -2.55 8.12
C THR A 52 8.41 -2.92 9.50
N CYS A 53 8.87 -4.17 9.71
CA CYS A 53 9.28 -4.71 11.01
C CYS A 53 8.18 -4.67 12.09
N LEU A 54 6.92 -4.62 11.73
CA LEU A 54 5.81 -4.84 12.65
C LEU A 54 5.67 -6.31 13.02
N GLU A 55 6.17 -7.21 12.15
CA GLU A 55 6.42 -8.62 12.41
C GLU A 55 7.89 -8.92 12.11
N THR A 56 8.54 -9.66 13.00
CA THR A 56 9.99 -9.89 12.91
C THR A 56 10.38 -11.37 12.99
N GLU A 57 9.47 -12.25 13.38
CA GLU A 57 9.73 -13.67 13.53
C GLU A 57 9.27 -14.44 12.29
N TYR A 58 10.14 -14.63 11.31
CA TYR A 58 9.90 -15.39 10.08
C TYR A 58 11.14 -16.20 9.71
N LYS A 59 10.96 -17.23 8.88
CA LYS A 59 12.07 -17.97 8.25
C LYS A 59 12.33 -17.40 6.85
N GLY A 60 13.52 -17.64 6.32
CA GLY A 60 13.94 -17.10 5.02
C GLY A 60 14.59 -15.72 5.15
N SER A 61 14.60 -14.95 4.07
CA SER A 61 15.18 -13.60 4.07
C SER A 61 14.30 -12.62 3.32
N ILE A 62 14.25 -11.39 3.83
CA ILE A 62 13.60 -10.24 3.19
C ILE A 62 14.64 -9.14 3.08
N THR A 63 14.73 -8.52 1.89
CA THR A 63 15.60 -7.35 1.69
C THR A 63 14.84 -6.22 1.00
N ILE A 64 15.18 -4.98 1.38
CA ILE A 64 14.70 -3.74 0.78
C ILE A 64 15.94 -2.93 0.41
N ASN A 65 16.16 -2.74 -0.88
CA ASN A 65 17.37 -2.11 -1.41
C ASN A 65 18.67 -2.73 -0.84
N GLY A 66 18.71 -4.07 -0.78
CA GLY A 66 19.83 -4.87 -0.31
C GLY A 66 20.03 -4.89 1.22
N LYS A 67 19.13 -4.28 2.01
CA LYS A 67 19.18 -4.28 3.49
C LYS A 67 18.04 -5.09 4.06
N THR A 68 18.24 -5.71 5.21
CA THR A 68 17.14 -6.35 5.93
C THR A 68 16.10 -5.30 6.38
N PRO A 69 14.81 -5.66 6.60
CA PRO A 69 13.81 -4.72 7.08
C PRO A 69 14.24 -4.00 8.37
N LYS A 70 14.96 -4.66 9.26
CA LYS A 70 15.48 -4.07 10.51
C LYS A 70 16.52 -2.99 10.25
N GLU A 71 17.47 -3.23 9.35
CA GLU A 71 18.48 -2.25 8.93
C GLU A 71 17.87 -1.14 8.07
N ALA A 72 16.82 -1.50 7.32
CA ALA A 72 16.02 -0.61 6.52
C ALA A 72 14.92 0.10 7.35
N THR A 73 14.92 0.01 8.70
CA THR A 73 13.91 0.65 9.55
C THR A 73 13.80 2.12 9.22
N GLY A 74 12.59 2.53 8.87
CA GLY A 74 12.32 3.86 8.35
C GLY A 74 12.56 4.02 6.84
N THR A 75 12.92 3.00 6.06
CA THR A 75 13.04 3.10 4.59
C THR A 75 11.70 2.94 3.87
N ALA A 76 10.69 2.33 4.50
CA ALA A 76 9.34 2.23 3.97
C ALA A 76 8.45 3.32 4.53
N ALA A 77 7.79 4.08 3.66
CA ALA A 77 6.69 4.96 4.00
C ALA A 77 5.40 4.14 3.99
N PHE A 78 4.72 4.01 5.13
CA PHE A 78 3.57 3.12 5.29
C PHE A 78 2.28 3.88 5.59
N MET A 79 1.27 3.65 4.78
CA MET A 79 -0.10 4.08 4.98
C MET A 79 -0.96 2.86 5.36
N PRO A 80 -1.37 2.70 6.61
CA PRO A 80 -2.22 1.61 7.03
C PRO A 80 -3.68 1.82 6.60
N GLN A 81 -4.47 0.74 6.57
CA GLN A 81 -5.87 0.73 6.18
C GLN A 81 -6.73 1.76 6.94
N LYS A 82 -6.52 1.89 8.26
CA LYS A 82 -7.12 2.97 9.05
C LYS A 82 -6.24 4.19 8.99
N ASP A 83 -6.82 5.39 8.93
CA ASP A 83 -6.06 6.64 8.83
C ASP A 83 -5.11 6.89 10.02
N LEU A 84 -5.39 6.30 11.19
CA LEU A 84 -4.61 6.40 12.42
C LEU A 84 -4.18 7.85 12.74
N LEU A 85 -5.04 8.82 12.43
CA LEU A 85 -4.80 10.21 12.80
C LEU A 85 -5.01 10.38 14.30
N MET A 86 -4.09 11.13 14.93
CA MET A 86 -4.20 11.46 16.35
C MET A 86 -5.34 12.46 16.56
N PRO A 87 -6.47 12.08 17.21
CA PRO A 87 -7.66 12.94 17.27
C PRO A 87 -7.45 14.23 18.07
N TRP A 88 -6.46 14.26 18.97
CA TRP A 88 -6.09 15.43 19.75
C TRP A 88 -5.09 16.36 19.07
N ARG A 89 -4.53 15.97 17.91
CA ARG A 89 -3.63 16.79 17.09
C ARG A 89 -4.40 17.41 15.93
N ASN A 90 -4.03 18.64 15.54
CA ASN A 90 -4.49 19.20 14.28
C ASN A 90 -3.79 18.52 13.08
N ILE A 91 -4.23 18.85 11.88
CA ILE A 91 -3.74 18.24 10.64
C ILE A 91 -2.24 18.46 10.46
N LEU A 92 -1.76 19.69 10.65
CA LEU A 92 -0.32 19.99 10.56
C LEU A 92 0.50 19.11 11.49
N LYS A 93 0.08 18.96 12.75
CA LYS A 93 0.77 18.12 13.75
C LYS A 93 0.64 16.63 13.47
N ASN A 94 -0.41 16.18 12.79
CA ASN A 94 -0.52 14.80 12.31
C ASN A 94 0.50 14.52 11.19
N VAL A 95 0.65 15.46 10.25
CA VAL A 95 1.59 15.30 9.12
C VAL A 95 3.05 15.47 9.57
N THR A 96 3.34 16.33 10.56
CA THR A 96 4.71 16.46 11.10
C THR A 96 5.15 15.28 11.97
N LEU A 97 4.24 14.41 12.40
CA LEU A 97 4.54 13.34 13.35
C LEU A 97 5.75 12.46 12.96
N PRO A 98 5.85 11.94 11.72
CA PRO A 98 7.00 11.14 11.32
C PRO A 98 8.33 11.94 11.31
N LEU A 99 8.27 13.24 11.11
CA LEU A 99 9.42 14.12 11.05
C LEU A 99 9.96 14.47 12.46
N GLU A 100 9.14 14.24 13.51
CA GLU A 100 9.54 14.53 14.90
C GLU A 100 10.69 13.62 15.36
N ALA A 101 10.85 12.45 14.75
CA ALA A 101 11.94 11.50 15.02
C ALA A 101 13.24 11.79 14.24
N LEU A 102 13.22 12.77 13.34
CA LEU A 102 14.37 13.12 12.50
C LEU A 102 15.14 14.32 13.09
N PRO A 103 16.46 14.42 12.85
CA PRO A 103 17.29 15.54 13.29
C PRO A 103 17.01 16.81 12.46
N MET A 104 15.79 17.33 12.54
CA MET A 104 15.30 18.48 11.80
C MET A 104 14.81 19.58 12.73
N SER A 105 14.98 20.83 12.32
CA SER A 105 14.40 21.97 13.03
C SER A 105 12.87 21.94 12.96
N LYS A 106 12.23 22.59 13.93
CA LYS A 106 10.76 22.75 13.93
C LYS A 106 10.26 23.49 12.67
N ALA A 107 11.02 24.47 12.19
CA ALA A 107 10.66 25.26 11.01
C ALA A 107 10.66 24.39 9.73
N GLU A 108 11.70 23.56 9.54
CA GLU A 108 11.79 22.62 8.41
C GLU A 108 10.65 21.60 8.43
N ARG A 109 10.36 20.99 9.60
CA ARG A 109 9.22 20.05 9.74
C ARG A 109 7.89 20.69 9.35
N ILE A 110 7.63 21.92 9.78
CA ILE A 110 6.42 22.66 9.45
C ILE A 110 6.38 22.98 7.94
N SER A 111 7.49 23.39 7.34
CA SER A 111 7.57 23.69 5.92
C SER A 111 7.22 22.47 5.06
N GLN A 112 7.85 21.33 5.34
CA GLN A 112 7.58 20.08 4.60
C GLN A 112 6.15 19.56 4.81
N ALA A 113 5.64 19.64 6.04
CA ALA A 113 4.25 19.24 6.29
C ALA A 113 3.26 20.12 5.54
N LYS A 114 3.49 21.43 5.43
CA LYS A 114 2.64 22.33 4.63
C LYS A 114 2.70 21.99 3.15
N GLU A 115 3.90 21.74 2.61
CA GLU A 115 4.07 21.29 1.23
C GLU A 115 3.30 19.99 0.96
N ALA A 116 3.37 19.01 1.86
CA ALA A 116 2.62 17.77 1.73
C ALA A 116 1.10 17.99 1.79
N ILE A 117 0.64 18.88 2.69
CA ILE A 117 -0.80 19.25 2.81
C ILE A 117 -1.29 19.95 1.53
N GLU A 118 -0.47 20.81 0.94
CA GLU A 118 -0.76 21.46 -0.33
C GLU A 118 -0.86 20.43 -1.48
N LYS A 119 0.12 19.52 -1.59
CA LYS A 119 0.13 18.46 -2.63
C LYS A 119 -1.12 17.56 -2.58
N VAL A 120 -1.70 17.36 -1.40
CA VAL A 120 -2.95 16.59 -1.27
C VAL A 120 -4.22 17.45 -1.40
N GLY A 121 -4.08 18.74 -1.74
CA GLY A 121 -5.22 19.65 -1.94
C GLY A 121 -5.96 20.02 -0.65
N LEU A 122 -5.25 20.12 0.47
CA LEU A 122 -5.82 20.45 1.79
C LEU A 122 -5.28 21.76 2.38
N SER A 123 -4.76 22.66 1.55
CA SER A 123 -4.34 24.01 1.99
C SER A 123 -5.49 24.71 2.73
N GLY A 124 -5.16 25.34 3.85
CA GLY A 124 -6.14 26.00 4.74
C GLY A 124 -6.79 25.07 5.78
N CYS A 125 -6.49 23.77 5.75
CA CYS A 125 -6.98 22.82 6.74
C CYS A 125 -5.99 22.50 7.87
N GLU A 126 -4.83 23.15 7.90
CA GLU A 126 -3.69 22.82 8.78
C GLU A 126 -4.07 22.83 10.27
N ASN A 127 -4.97 23.74 10.67
CA ASN A 127 -5.41 23.91 12.05
C ASN A 127 -6.63 23.06 12.44
N LYS A 128 -7.31 22.43 11.46
CA LYS A 128 -8.46 21.56 11.72
C LYS A 128 -8.03 20.28 12.44
N ARG A 129 -8.96 19.67 13.16
CA ARG A 129 -8.81 18.34 13.76
C ARG A 129 -9.37 17.26 12.84
N PRO A 130 -8.98 15.98 12.98
CA PRO A 130 -9.53 14.89 12.20
C PRO A 130 -11.06 14.80 12.22
N SER A 131 -11.69 15.13 13.36
CA SER A 131 -13.15 15.14 13.51
C SER A 131 -13.88 16.18 12.65
N GLU A 132 -13.18 17.19 12.15
CA GLU A 132 -13.72 18.26 11.31
C GLU A 132 -13.57 17.96 9.81
N LEU A 133 -13.06 16.76 9.46
CA LEU A 133 -12.77 16.35 8.08
C LEU A 133 -13.72 15.25 7.61
N SER A 134 -14.03 15.24 6.30
CA SER A 134 -14.67 14.09 5.66
C SER A 134 -13.74 12.87 5.62
N GLY A 135 -14.28 11.68 5.35
CA GLY A 135 -13.49 10.45 5.19
C GLY A 135 -12.36 10.59 4.16
N GLY A 136 -12.68 11.11 2.97
CA GLY A 136 -11.69 11.35 1.91
C GLY A 136 -10.62 12.37 2.31
N MET A 137 -10.99 13.43 3.04
CA MET A 137 -10.00 14.39 3.56
C MET A 137 -9.06 13.73 4.58
N ARG A 138 -9.57 12.87 5.48
CA ARG A 138 -8.71 12.13 6.42
C ARG A 138 -7.74 11.20 5.68
N GLN A 139 -8.19 10.51 4.63
CA GLN A 139 -7.32 9.68 3.79
C GLN A 139 -6.22 10.52 3.12
N ARG A 140 -6.54 11.69 2.58
CA ARG A 140 -5.53 12.62 2.03
C ARG A 140 -4.53 13.09 3.09
N VAL A 141 -4.95 13.35 4.32
CA VAL A 141 -4.02 13.66 5.43
C VAL A 141 -3.12 12.48 5.74
N SER A 142 -3.66 11.26 5.78
CA SER A 142 -2.86 10.04 5.98
C SER A 142 -1.84 9.87 4.87
N PHE A 143 -2.22 10.12 3.61
CA PHE A 143 -1.30 10.10 2.48
C PHE A 143 -0.24 11.22 2.58
N ALA A 144 -0.60 12.46 2.95
CA ALA A 144 0.36 13.53 3.20
C ALA A 144 1.40 13.15 4.26
N ARG A 145 0.96 12.48 5.34
CA ARG A 145 1.86 11.93 6.37
C ARG A 145 2.79 10.86 5.81
N THR A 146 2.33 10.06 4.86
CA THR A 146 3.13 9.04 4.17
C THR A 146 4.11 9.68 3.18
N LEU A 147 3.71 10.76 2.48
CA LEU A 147 4.60 11.51 1.58
C LEU A 147 5.81 12.10 2.31
N VAL A 148 5.62 12.72 3.48
CA VAL A 148 6.75 13.27 4.23
C VAL A 148 7.71 12.20 4.73
N GLN A 149 7.24 10.96 4.94
CA GLN A 149 8.10 9.82 5.21
C GLN A 149 8.92 9.45 3.97
N LEU A 150 8.30 9.43 2.79
CA LEU A 150 8.95 9.07 1.54
C LEU A 150 10.07 10.04 1.17
N TRP A 151 9.89 11.34 1.36
CA TRP A 151 10.86 12.38 1.01
C TRP A 151 12.20 12.27 1.77
N HIS A 152 12.27 11.48 2.84
CA HIS A 152 13.50 11.24 3.58
C HIS A 152 14.25 9.97 3.13
N GLY A 153 14.30 9.74 1.81
CA GLY A 153 15.16 8.72 1.20
C GLY A 153 14.61 7.30 1.28
N ARG A 154 13.31 7.17 1.46
CA ARG A 154 12.69 5.87 1.73
C ARG A 154 12.28 5.08 0.50
N GLY A 155 12.46 5.50 -0.67
CA GLY A 155 12.29 4.77 -1.94
C GLY A 155 11.15 3.73 -2.07
N LEU A 156 10.48 3.36 -0.96
CA LEU A 156 9.37 2.40 -0.88
C LEU A 156 8.16 3.04 -0.22
N MET A 157 7.00 2.99 -0.89
CA MET A 157 5.71 3.38 -0.35
C MET A 157 4.79 2.17 -0.28
N LEU A 158 4.21 1.92 0.88
CA LEU A 158 3.28 0.83 1.14
C LEU A 158 1.91 1.43 1.48
N LEU A 159 0.88 1.08 0.71
CA LEU A 159 -0.49 1.56 0.85
C LEU A 159 -1.43 0.37 1.12
N ASP A 160 -1.95 0.26 2.33
CA ASP A 160 -2.82 -0.85 2.72
C ASP A 160 -4.29 -0.43 2.62
N GLU A 161 -4.97 -0.90 1.58
CA GLU A 161 -6.38 -0.62 1.26
C GLU A 161 -6.77 0.87 1.39
N PRO A 162 -6.10 1.79 0.67
CA PRO A 162 -6.24 3.23 0.89
C PRO A 162 -7.64 3.78 0.64
N PHE A 163 -8.55 3.01 0.03
CA PHE A 163 -9.90 3.47 -0.36
C PHE A 163 -11.04 2.71 0.33
N SER A 164 -10.74 1.74 1.20
CA SER A 164 -11.75 0.83 1.78
C SER A 164 -12.85 1.53 2.60
N ALA A 165 -12.54 2.69 3.19
CA ALA A 165 -13.46 3.45 4.05
C ALA A 165 -14.24 4.57 3.32
N LEU A 166 -14.20 4.60 1.97
CA LEU A 166 -14.81 5.66 1.17
C LEU A 166 -16.10 5.19 0.48
N ASP A 167 -17.06 6.12 0.35
CA ASP A 167 -18.22 5.92 -0.52
C ASP A 167 -17.80 5.89 -1.99
N SER A 168 -18.64 5.35 -2.86
CA SER A 168 -18.32 5.07 -4.27
C SER A 168 -17.85 6.29 -5.06
N LEU A 169 -18.47 7.45 -4.90
CA LEU A 169 -18.11 8.66 -5.66
C LEU A 169 -16.79 9.26 -5.14
N THR A 170 -16.63 9.32 -3.83
CA THR A 170 -15.39 9.77 -3.21
C THR A 170 -14.23 8.84 -3.56
N ARG A 171 -14.49 7.53 -3.63
CA ARG A 171 -13.49 6.52 -4.01
C ARG A 171 -12.96 6.77 -5.42
N ILE A 172 -13.83 6.95 -6.42
CA ILE A 172 -13.42 7.23 -7.81
C ILE A 172 -12.53 8.46 -7.89
N SER A 173 -12.94 9.57 -7.29
CA SER A 173 -12.14 10.79 -7.30
C SER A 173 -10.81 10.67 -6.58
N MET A 174 -10.76 9.85 -5.52
CA MET A 174 -9.54 9.58 -4.77
C MET A 174 -8.60 8.62 -5.51
N GLN A 175 -9.13 7.67 -6.27
CA GLN A 175 -8.33 6.79 -7.13
C GLN A 175 -7.62 7.61 -8.20
N ASP A 176 -8.37 8.45 -8.95
CA ASP A 176 -7.80 9.30 -10.00
C ASP A 176 -6.74 10.25 -9.44
N TRP A 177 -7.03 10.84 -8.27
CA TRP A 177 -6.07 11.67 -7.56
C TRP A 177 -4.81 10.88 -7.16
N LEU A 178 -4.95 9.70 -6.54
CA LEU A 178 -3.81 8.88 -6.10
C LEU A 178 -2.94 8.45 -7.29
N ILE A 179 -3.57 8.00 -8.39
CA ILE A 179 -2.86 7.63 -9.62
C ILE A 179 -1.96 8.77 -10.10
N GLY A 180 -2.49 9.99 -10.12
CA GLY A 180 -1.72 11.18 -10.47
C GLY A 180 -0.54 11.44 -9.53
N GLN A 181 -0.69 11.12 -8.23
CA GLN A 181 0.40 11.28 -7.26
C GLN A 181 1.49 10.21 -7.42
N VAL A 182 1.11 8.92 -7.48
CA VAL A 182 2.09 7.81 -7.46
C VAL A 182 2.87 7.69 -8.76
N LYS A 183 2.26 7.97 -9.92
CA LYS A 183 2.94 7.96 -11.22
C LYS A 183 4.05 9.01 -11.33
N GLY A 184 4.03 10.05 -10.50
CA GLY A 184 5.06 11.10 -10.45
C GLY A 184 6.15 10.88 -9.39
N LEU A 185 6.12 9.79 -8.64
CA LEU A 185 7.08 9.52 -7.57
C LEU A 185 8.31 8.76 -8.09
N ASP A 186 9.52 9.18 -7.69
CA ASP A 186 10.73 8.35 -7.83
C ASP A 186 10.79 7.36 -6.66
N ALA A 187 9.85 6.41 -6.65
CA ALA A 187 9.72 5.41 -5.59
C ALA A 187 9.05 4.14 -6.11
N THR A 188 9.38 3.02 -5.50
CA THR A 188 8.63 1.78 -5.64
C THR A 188 7.37 1.86 -4.77
N VAL A 189 6.21 1.59 -5.35
CA VAL A 189 4.93 1.64 -4.65
C VAL A 189 4.33 0.25 -4.62
N MET A 190 3.90 -0.20 -3.45
CA MET A 190 3.09 -1.41 -3.31
C MET A 190 1.76 -1.05 -2.65
N MET A 191 0.65 -1.41 -3.28
CA MET A 191 -0.69 -1.13 -2.79
C MET A 191 -1.50 -2.42 -2.65
N VAL A 192 -2.00 -2.69 -1.46
CA VAL A 192 -2.99 -3.75 -1.23
C VAL A 192 -4.38 -3.21 -1.55
N THR A 193 -5.13 -3.97 -2.32
CA THR A 193 -6.56 -3.73 -2.56
C THR A 193 -7.32 -5.05 -2.71
N HIS A 194 -8.62 -5.00 -2.51
CA HIS A 194 -9.56 -6.08 -2.80
C HIS A 194 -10.37 -5.82 -4.08
N ASP A 195 -10.16 -4.70 -4.74
CA ASP A 195 -10.84 -4.29 -5.97
C ASP A 195 -9.94 -4.53 -7.17
N VAL A 196 -10.43 -5.35 -8.12
CA VAL A 196 -9.68 -5.74 -9.32
C VAL A 196 -9.47 -4.55 -10.27
N GLU A 197 -10.47 -3.66 -10.40
CA GLU A 197 -10.34 -2.48 -11.27
C GLU A 197 -9.32 -1.50 -10.69
N GLU A 198 -9.32 -1.29 -9.37
CA GLU A 198 -8.27 -0.51 -8.70
C GLU A 198 -6.89 -1.09 -9.00
N ALA A 199 -6.75 -2.41 -8.88
CA ALA A 199 -5.48 -3.08 -9.11
C ALA A 199 -4.98 -2.88 -10.55
N MET A 200 -5.87 -3.01 -11.52
CA MET A 200 -5.54 -2.82 -12.94
C MET A 200 -5.21 -1.37 -13.28
N LEU A 201 -5.86 -0.41 -12.62
CA LEU A 201 -5.75 1.02 -12.96
C LEU A 201 -4.53 1.70 -12.32
N VAL A 202 -4.21 1.32 -11.08
CA VAL A 202 -3.14 1.98 -10.30
C VAL A 202 -1.77 1.40 -10.60
N GLY A 203 -1.66 0.07 -10.71
CA GLY A 203 -0.41 -0.63 -10.86
C GLY A 203 0.10 -0.72 -12.29
N ASN A 204 1.40 -0.93 -12.47
CA ASN A 204 1.96 -1.48 -13.71
C ASN A 204 2.11 -3.00 -13.65
N LYS A 205 2.10 -3.57 -12.44
CA LYS A 205 2.08 -5.01 -12.18
C LYS A 205 1.06 -5.36 -11.10
N ILE A 206 0.38 -6.50 -11.27
CA ILE A 206 -0.49 -7.08 -10.25
C ILE A 206 0.21 -8.30 -9.66
N PHE A 207 0.31 -8.35 -8.35
CA PHE A 207 0.71 -9.52 -7.59
C PHE A 207 -0.56 -10.21 -7.06
N LEU A 208 -0.93 -11.31 -7.68
CA LEU A 208 -2.05 -12.13 -7.25
C LEU A 208 -1.55 -13.19 -6.26
N LEU A 209 -1.97 -13.05 -5.01
CA LEU A 209 -1.72 -14.02 -3.95
C LEU A 209 -2.86 -15.04 -3.93
N SER A 210 -2.52 -16.31 -3.98
CA SER A 210 -3.49 -17.41 -3.93
C SER A 210 -3.02 -18.54 -3.01
N GLY A 211 -4.00 -19.28 -2.49
CA GLY A 211 -3.76 -20.38 -1.56
C GLY A 211 -3.66 -19.96 -0.09
N ARG A 212 -3.65 -20.94 0.79
CA ARG A 212 -3.41 -20.80 2.22
C ARG A 212 -2.74 -22.09 2.72
N PRO A 213 -1.44 -22.05 3.02
CA PRO A 213 -0.53 -20.90 2.94
C PRO A 213 -0.27 -20.42 1.49
N VAL A 214 0.08 -19.13 1.35
CA VAL A 214 0.54 -18.58 0.07
C VAL A 214 1.96 -19.08 -0.18
N LYS A 215 2.15 -19.81 -1.31
CA LYS A 215 3.45 -20.37 -1.73
C LYS A 215 4.05 -19.65 -2.92
N GLN A 216 3.22 -19.00 -3.72
CA GLN A 216 3.64 -18.31 -4.94
C GLN A 216 2.75 -17.10 -5.21
N ILE A 217 3.32 -16.16 -5.94
CA ILE A 217 2.63 -14.97 -6.44
C ILE A 217 2.57 -15.08 -7.96
N LYS A 218 1.37 -15.00 -8.55
CA LYS A 218 1.23 -14.81 -9.99
C LYS A 218 1.43 -13.33 -10.30
N VAL A 219 2.47 -13.02 -11.08
CA VAL A 219 2.76 -11.65 -11.54
C VAL A 219 2.09 -11.41 -12.88
N ILE A 220 1.33 -10.33 -12.99
CA ILE A 220 0.57 -9.96 -14.18
C ILE A 220 0.96 -8.54 -14.57
N ASP A 221 1.42 -8.37 -15.81
CA ASP A 221 1.73 -7.04 -16.36
C ASP A 221 0.44 -6.35 -16.81
N VAL A 222 0.22 -5.14 -16.32
CA VAL A 222 -0.92 -4.28 -16.66
C VAL A 222 -0.46 -2.89 -17.06
N SER A 223 0.81 -2.72 -17.41
CA SER A 223 1.42 -1.44 -17.80
C SER A 223 0.76 -0.77 -19.01
N HIS A 224 0.03 -1.56 -19.82
CA HIS A 224 -0.74 -1.08 -20.97
C HIS A 224 -2.05 -0.38 -20.57
N ILE A 225 -2.49 -0.50 -19.30
CA ILE A 225 -3.68 0.18 -18.77
C ILE A 225 -3.22 1.50 -18.17
N THR A 226 -3.48 2.60 -18.86
CA THR A 226 -2.99 3.92 -18.49
C THR A 226 -4.07 4.87 -17.99
N CYS A 227 -5.33 4.60 -18.36
CA CYS A 227 -6.51 5.37 -18.01
C CYS A 227 -7.74 4.47 -17.81
N ARG A 228 -8.85 5.01 -17.34
CA ARG A 228 -10.07 4.25 -17.08
C ARG A 228 -10.69 3.66 -18.33
N GLU A 229 -10.56 4.32 -19.46
CA GLU A 229 -11.06 3.87 -20.74
C GLU A 229 -10.41 2.54 -21.17
N ASP A 230 -9.14 2.33 -20.83
CA ASP A 230 -8.40 1.11 -21.13
C ASP A 230 -8.98 -0.12 -20.40
N LEU A 231 -9.69 0.07 -19.28
CA LEU A 231 -10.36 -1.02 -18.55
C LEU A 231 -11.49 -1.68 -19.36
N TYR A 232 -12.03 -0.99 -20.36
CA TYR A 232 -13.15 -1.45 -21.17
C TYR A 232 -12.70 -2.08 -22.51
N THR A 233 -11.40 -2.18 -22.76
CA THR A 233 -10.90 -2.91 -23.92
C THR A 233 -11.18 -4.41 -23.77
N PRO A 234 -11.40 -5.15 -24.88
CA PRO A 234 -11.69 -6.58 -24.80
C PRO A 234 -10.67 -7.38 -23.98
N SER A 235 -9.37 -7.08 -24.12
CA SER A 235 -8.29 -7.73 -23.35
C SER A 235 -8.36 -7.43 -21.87
N SER A 236 -8.66 -6.18 -21.48
CA SER A 236 -8.78 -5.79 -20.07
C SER A 236 -10.02 -6.41 -19.42
N VAL A 237 -11.13 -6.49 -20.15
CA VAL A 237 -12.36 -7.17 -19.68
C VAL A 237 -12.12 -8.67 -19.48
N GLU A 238 -11.38 -9.32 -20.39
CA GLU A 238 -11.02 -10.73 -20.26
C GLU A 238 -10.12 -10.95 -19.02
N LEU A 239 -9.08 -10.15 -18.86
CA LEU A 239 -8.20 -10.19 -17.70
C LEU A 239 -8.97 -9.97 -16.40
N LYS A 240 -9.85 -8.96 -16.33
CA LYS A 240 -10.72 -8.73 -15.18
C LYS A 240 -11.54 -9.97 -14.83
N ASN A 241 -12.17 -10.59 -15.84
CA ASN A 241 -12.97 -11.80 -15.64
C ASN A 241 -12.11 -12.98 -15.14
N GLU A 242 -10.88 -13.13 -15.65
CA GLU A 242 -9.93 -14.14 -15.17
C GLU A 242 -9.60 -13.92 -13.69
N LEU A 243 -9.26 -12.68 -13.29
CA LEU A 243 -8.95 -12.33 -11.92
C LEU A 243 -10.13 -12.57 -10.97
N VAL A 244 -11.34 -12.16 -11.38
CA VAL A 244 -12.56 -12.40 -10.58
C VAL A 244 -12.83 -13.90 -10.41
N ARG A 245 -12.66 -14.70 -11.47
CA ARG A 245 -12.81 -16.18 -11.37
C ARG A 245 -11.79 -16.77 -10.40
N ALA A 246 -10.52 -16.34 -10.46
CA ALA A 246 -9.50 -16.80 -9.52
C ALA A 246 -9.90 -16.55 -8.06
N PHE A 247 -10.45 -15.36 -7.75
CA PHE A 247 -10.97 -15.05 -6.41
C PHE A 247 -12.14 -15.94 -5.99
N LEU A 248 -13.09 -16.19 -6.90
CA LEU A 248 -14.27 -17.00 -6.58
C LEU A 248 -13.90 -18.46 -6.34
N THR A 249 -12.98 -19.01 -7.13
CA THR A 249 -12.46 -20.37 -6.95
C THR A 249 -11.77 -20.50 -5.59
N GLU A 250 -10.91 -19.55 -5.23
CA GLU A 250 -10.21 -19.55 -3.95
C GLU A 250 -11.15 -19.44 -2.74
N LYS A 251 -12.22 -18.64 -2.84
CA LYS A 251 -13.25 -18.56 -1.80
C LYS A 251 -13.99 -19.89 -1.64
N ALA A 252 -14.36 -20.54 -2.74
CA ALA A 252 -15.05 -21.83 -2.70
C ALA A 252 -14.19 -22.93 -2.04
N GLU A 253 -12.89 -22.96 -2.36
CA GLU A 253 -11.95 -23.92 -1.75
C GLU A 253 -11.74 -23.69 -0.23
N ARG A 254 -11.94 -22.48 0.26
CA ARG A 254 -11.83 -22.13 1.68
C ARG A 254 -13.08 -22.42 2.50
N GLY A 255 -14.20 -22.74 1.86
CA GLY A 255 -15.49 -22.95 2.55
C GLY A 255 -16.08 -21.65 3.12
N ASP A 256 -15.59 -20.48 2.70
CA ASP A 256 -16.16 -19.18 3.02
C ASP A 256 -17.48 -19.04 2.24
N ASN A 257 -18.60 -19.46 2.86
CA ASN A 257 -19.93 -19.31 2.29
C ASN A 257 -20.23 -17.83 1.98
N ILE A 258 -20.79 -17.62 0.79
CA ILE A 258 -21.32 -16.34 0.27
C ILE A 258 -22.50 -15.90 1.14
#